data_77cfbbbbc0952e2f1a1af5937ad49d82
#
_entry.id   77cfbbbbc0952e2f1a1af5937ad49d82
#
_cell.length_a   1.000
_cell.length_b   1.000
_cell.length_c   1.000
_cell.angle_alpha   90.00
_cell.angle_beta   90.00
_cell.angle_gamma   90.00
#
_symmetry.space_group_name_H-M   'P 1'
#
loop_
_entity.id
_entity.type
_entity.pdbx_description
1 polymer ?
#
loop_
_entity_poly.entity_id
_entity_poly.type
_entity_poly.pdbx_seq_one_letter_code
_entity_poly.pdbx_strand_id
1 'polypeptide(L)'
;LQERREEIMAGIGIAKRGLGLIGKKKIKKLLFSKIPALPKLTNAIKRKLETSKYIKALDGRLLHCRSAHSALNFLIQSCGSILVKKATTLLHEQLFVRYEYPKDFAMVAHIHDEMQLQVREDIAHDVGRLAVEAVKKAGESFELRCPLDAEYKIGNNWAETH
;
A
#
# COMPACT_ATOMS: atom_id res chain seq x y z
N LEU A 1 13.28 9.47 29.10
CA LEU A 1 13.57 9.59 27.65
C LEU A 1 14.02 11.00 27.24
N GLN A 2 13.49 12.04 27.89
CA GLN A 2 13.84 13.45 27.61
C GLN A 2 15.18 13.81 28.21
N GLU A 3 15.44 13.46 29.46
CA GLU A 3 16.74 13.63 30.14
C GLU A 3 17.89 12.95 29.38
N ARG A 4 17.70 11.71 28.94
CA ARG A 4 18.71 10.98 28.14
C ARG A 4 18.97 11.61 26.78
N ARG A 5 18.01 12.35 26.22
CA ARG A 5 18.18 13.14 25.01
C ARG A 5 19.08 14.38 25.26
N GLU A 6 18.89 15.03 26.40
CA GLU A 6 19.64 16.24 26.77
C GLU A 6 21.07 15.90 27.10
N GLU A 7 21.31 14.80 27.83
CA GLU A 7 22.69 14.30 28.08
C GLU A 7 23.43 13.93 26.79
N ILE A 8 22.77 13.27 25.84
CA ILE A 8 23.37 12.96 24.55
C ILE A 8 23.64 14.23 23.73
N MET A 9 22.79 15.24 23.83
CA MET A 9 22.93 16.51 23.14
C MET A 9 24.07 17.36 23.75
N ALA A 10 24.21 17.38 25.09
CA ALA A 10 25.27 18.08 25.81
C ALA A 10 26.66 17.45 25.59
N GLY A 11 26.72 16.09 25.54
CA GLY A 11 27.97 15.36 25.40
C GLY A 11 28.59 15.33 24.00
N ILE A 12 27.78 15.54 22.94
CA ILE A 12 28.22 15.34 21.55
C ILE A 12 28.21 16.64 20.73
N GLY A 13 27.70 17.76 21.25
CA GLY A 13 27.59 19.03 20.52
C GLY A 13 26.77 19.00 19.22
N ILE A 14 25.87 18.02 19.10
CA ILE A 14 25.11 17.80 17.86
C ILE A 14 23.77 18.55 17.91
N ALA A 15 23.55 19.45 16.96
CA ALA A 15 22.27 20.13 16.78
C ALA A 15 21.11 19.14 16.58
N LYS A 16 19.86 19.51 17.01
CA LYS A 16 18.65 18.68 16.88
C LYS A 16 18.46 18.01 15.51
N ARG A 17 18.89 18.65 14.40
CA ARG A 17 18.90 18.08 13.04
C ARG A 17 19.87 16.91 12.88
N GLY A 18 20.98 16.90 13.60
CA GLY A 18 21.98 15.83 13.54
C GLY A 18 21.49 14.51 14.13
N LEU A 19 20.72 14.56 15.23
CA LEU A 19 20.14 13.35 15.84
C LEU A 19 19.15 12.65 14.92
N GLY A 20 18.31 13.40 14.20
CA GLY A 20 17.41 12.85 13.19
C GLY A 20 18.18 12.16 12.05
N LEU A 21 19.30 12.72 11.63
CA LEU A 21 20.15 12.17 10.59
C LEU A 21 20.84 10.87 11.02
N ILE A 22 21.36 10.83 12.27
CA ILE A 22 21.96 9.63 12.87
C ILE A 22 20.94 8.51 13.02
N GLY A 23 19.73 8.82 13.50
CA GLY A 23 18.61 7.88 13.60
C GLY A 23 18.24 7.27 12.25
N LYS A 24 18.09 8.11 11.22
CA LYS A 24 17.80 7.66 9.85
C LYS A 24 18.90 6.75 9.30
N LYS A 25 20.18 7.06 9.52
CA LYS A 25 21.31 6.22 9.08
C LYS A 25 21.30 4.85 9.78
N LYS A 26 21.08 4.81 11.11
CA LYS A 26 21.00 3.56 11.89
C LYS A 26 19.84 2.69 11.44
N ILE A 27 18.64 3.26 11.29
CA ILE A 27 17.44 2.55 10.81
C ILE A 27 17.67 2.00 9.40
N LYS A 28 18.22 2.81 8.49
CA LYS A 28 18.52 2.37 7.12
C LYS A 28 19.53 1.22 7.12
N LYS A 29 20.59 1.28 7.92
CA LYS A 29 21.59 0.21 8.05
C LYS A 29 20.93 -1.08 8.57
N LEU A 30 20.07 -0.97 9.58
CA LEU A 30 19.35 -2.10 10.15
C LEU A 30 18.40 -2.73 9.14
N LEU A 31 17.59 -1.93 8.44
CA LEU A 31 16.68 -2.41 7.39
C LEU A 31 17.44 -3.12 6.27
N PHE A 32 18.55 -2.55 5.81
CA PHE A 32 19.34 -3.12 4.73
C PHE A 32 20.04 -4.44 5.14
N SER A 33 20.39 -4.60 6.43
CA SER A 33 20.93 -5.87 6.94
C SER A 33 19.86 -6.94 7.11
N LYS A 34 18.63 -6.56 7.50
CA LYS A 34 17.52 -7.49 7.70
C LYS A 34 16.81 -7.88 6.41
N ILE A 35 16.81 -6.99 5.41
CA ILE A 35 16.15 -7.19 4.11
C ILE A 35 17.17 -6.97 2.99
N PRO A 36 18.02 -7.98 2.67
CA PRO A 36 19.10 -7.84 1.67
C PRO A 36 18.60 -7.53 0.25
N ALA A 37 17.35 -7.85 -0.07
CA ALA A 37 16.73 -7.52 -1.35
C ALA A 37 16.49 -6.00 -1.51
N LEU A 38 16.29 -5.26 -0.42
CA LEU A 38 15.97 -3.83 -0.46
C LEU A 38 17.08 -2.96 -1.05
N PRO A 39 18.36 -3.08 -0.65
CA PRO A 39 19.44 -2.35 -1.31
C PRO A 39 19.63 -2.77 -2.78
N LYS A 40 19.43 -4.05 -3.12
CA LYS A 40 19.49 -4.51 -4.53
C LYS A 40 18.44 -3.81 -5.38
N LEU A 41 17.18 -3.79 -4.93
CA LEU A 41 16.07 -3.10 -5.58
C LEU A 41 16.33 -1.60 -5.71
N THR A 42 16.75 -0.95 -4.62
CA THR A 42 17.06 0.50 -4.62
C THR A 42 18.15 0.86 -5.61
N ASN A 43 19.20 0.05 -5.71
CA ASN A 43 20.29 0.27 -6.66
C ASN A 43 19.86 0.01 -8.11
N ALA A 44 19.03 -1.01 -8.35
CA ALA A 44 18.46 -1.29 -9.67
C ALA A 44 17.59 -0.12 -10.16
N ILE A 45 16.73 0.43 -9.29
CA ILE A 45 15.92 1.62 -9.59
C ILE A 45 16.80 2.80 -9.95
N LYS A 46 17.85 3.08 -9.15
CA LYS A 46 18.77 4.20 -9.40
C LYS A 46 19.44 4.07 -10.77
N ARG A 47 20.03 2.92 -11.09
CA ARG A 47 20.66 2.66 -12.40
C ARG A 47 19.67 2.84 -13.54
N LYS A 48 18.42 2.37 -13.38
CA LYS A 48 17.38 2.55 -14.40
C LYS A 48 17.07 4.02 -14.64
N LEU A 49 17.05 4.83 -13.58
CA LEU A 49 16.75 6.26 -13.68
C LEU A 49 17.90 7.11 -14.19
N GLU A 50 19.13 6.59 -14.22
CA GLU A 50 20.27 7.25 -14.90
C GLU A 50 20.08 7.27 -16.43
N THR A 51 19.40 6.25 -16.97
CA THR A 51 19.18 6.10 -18.42
C THR A 51 17.77 6.42 -18.86
N SER A 52 16.81 6.44 -17.95
CA SER A 52 15.39 6.65 -18.25
C SER A 52 14.69 7.34 -17.08
N LYS A 53 13.79 8.25 -17.34
CA LYS A 53 12.92 8.86 -16.33
C LYS A 53 11.76 7.96 -15.89
N TYR A 54 11.72 6.72 -16.35
CA TYR A 54 10.61 5.80 -16.13
C TYR A 54 11.08 4.50 -15.46
N ILE A 55 10.25 3.99 -14.55
CA ILE A 55 10.34 2.63 -14.02
C ILE A 55 9.08 1.86 -14.38
N LYS A 56 9.16 0.53 -14.42
CA LYS A 56 8.04 -0.35 -14.75
C LYS A 56 7.30 -0.73 -13.47
N ALA A 57 5.98 -0.53 -13.45
CA ALA A 57 5.10 -0.94 -12.36
C ALA A 57 4.77 -2.44 -12.42
N LEU A 58 4.00 -2.93 -11.44
CA LEU A 58 3.61 -4.34 -11.30
C LEU A 58 2.86 -4.87 -12.53
N ASP A 59 1.97 -4.08 -13.10
CA ASP A 59 1.18 -4.42 -14.29
C ASP A 59 1.86 -4.04 -15.63
N GLY A 60 3.12 -3.64 -15.57
CA GLY A 60 3.92 -3.29 -16.76
C GLY A 60 3.83 -1.85 -17.22
N ARG A 61 2.92 -1.02 -16.68
CA ARG A 61 2.86 0.40 -17.04
C ARG A 61 4.11 1.17 -16.65
N LEU A 62 4.40 2.23 -17.38
CA LEU A 62 5.54 3.09 -17.10
C LEU A 62 5.18 4.19 -16.11
N LEU A 63 5.94 4.27 -15.02
CA LEU A 63 5.83 5.29 -13.99
C LEU A 63 6.92 6.35 -14.20
N HIS A 64 6.51 7.58 -14.44
CA HIS A 64 7.45 8.69 -14.56
C HIS A 64 7.99 9.09 -13.17
N CYS A 65 9.29 9.03 -12.98
CA CYS A 65 9.96 9.34 -11.72
C CYS A 65 10.76 10.63 -11.84
N ARG A 66 10.40 11.64 -11.06
CA ARG A 66 11.10 12.94 -11.02
C ARG A 66 12.46 12.85 -10.31
N SER A 67 12.61 11.92 -9.37
CA SER A 67 13.86 11.74 -8.62
C SER A 67 14.07 10.28 -8.22
N ALA A 68 15.34 9.86 -8.18
CA ALA A 68 15.71 8.53 -7.68
C ALA A 68 15.41 8.34 -6.18
N HIS A 69 15.33 9.43 -5.41
CA HIS A 69 15.06 9.38 -3.97
C HIS A 69 13.60 8.93 -3.67
N SER A 70 12.65 9.42 -4.45
CA SER A 70 11.21 9.10 -4.28
C SER A 70 10.76 7.85 -5.03
N ALA A 71 11.60 7.34 -5.94
CA ALA A 71 11.19 6.29 -6.89
C ALA A 71 10.79 4.97 -6.23
N LEU A 72 11.49 4.55 -5.16
CA LEU A 72 11.12 3.34 -4.43
C LEU A 72 9.75 3.48 -3.77
N ASN A 73 9.49 4.61 -3.11
CA ASN A 73 8.18 4.88 -2.50
C ASN A 73 7.09 4.92 -3.57
N PHE A 74 7.36 5.57 -4.70
CA PHE A 74 6.43 5.65 -5.80
C PHE A 74 6.12 4.28 -6.43
N LEU A 75 7.11 3.40 -6.54
CA LEU A 75 6.93 2.02 -6.99
C LEU A 75 6.03 1.23 -6.04
N ILE A 76 6.26 1.32 -4.73
CA ILE A 76 5.48 0.61 -3.71
C ILE A 76 4.04 1.13 -3.69
N GLN A 77 3.84 2.45 -3.70
CA GLN A 77 2.50 3.06 -3.73
C GLN A 77 1.73 2.66 -5.00
N SER A 78 2.40 2.64 -6.16
CA SER A 78 1.75 2.20 -7.39
C SER A 78 1.38 0.72 -7.34
N CYS A 79 2.20 -0.12 -6.72
CA CYS A 79 1.90 -1.54 -6.53
C CYS A 79 0.62 -1.73 -5.71
N GLY A 80 0.51 -1.07 -4.55
CA GLY A 80 -0.71 -1.09 -3.74
C GLY A 80 -1.94 -0.64 -4.53
N SER A 81 -1.84 0.50 -5.23
CA SER A 81 -2.94 1.02 -6.05
C SER A 81 -3.38 0.06 -7.17
N ILE A 82 -2.44 -0.63 -7.82
CA ILE A 82 -2.74 -1.61 -8.87
C ILE A 82 -3.48 -2.82 -8.28
N LEU A 83 -3.01 -3.32 -7.13
CA LEU A 83 -3.62 -4.47 -6.46
C LEU A 83 -5.05 -4.18 -6.01
N VAL A 84 -5.29 -3.04 -5.37
CA VAL A 84 -6.63 -2.67 -4.91
C VAL A 84 -7.57 -2.44 -6.09
N LYS A 85 -7.13 -1.81 -7.18
CA LYS A 85 -7.92 -1.67 -8.41
C LYS A 85 -8.24 -3.01 -9.05
N LYS A 86 -7.32 -3.96 -9.05
CA LYS A 86 -7.60 -5.32 -9.53
C LYS A 86 -8.63 -6.01 -8.64
N ALA A 87 -8.50 -5.90 -7.32
CA ALA A 87 -9.50 -6.41 -6.38
C ALA A 87 -10.89 -5.81 -6.62
N THR A 88 -10.96 -4.48 -6.82
CA THR A 88 -12.20 -3.77 -7.16
C THR A 88 -12.85 -4.34 -8.41
N THR A 89 -12.07 -4.57 -9.47
CA THR A 89 -12.59 -5.16 -10.73
C THR A 89 -13.12 -6.56 -10.50
N LEU A 90 -12.37 -7.41 -9.80
CA LEU A 90 -12.80 -8.78 -9.50
C LEU A 90 -14.06 -8.83 -8.62
N LEU A 91 -14.16 -7.94 -7.63
CA LEU A 91 -15.35 -7.81 -6.80
C LEU A 91 -16.55 -7.37 -7.64
N HIS A 92 -16.39 -6.34 -8.47
CA HIS A 92 -17.42 -5.83 -9.35
C HIS A 92 -17.97 -6.94 -10.27
N GLU A 93 -17.11 -7.69 -10.94
CA GLU A 93 -17.50 -8.81 -11.79
C GLU A 93 -18.34 -9.86 -11.02
N GLN A 94 -17.93 -10.21 -9.80
CA GLN A 94 -18.66 -11.16 -8.98
C GLN A 94 -20.02 -10.64 -8.50
N LEU A 95 -20.10 -9.36 -8.15
CA LEU A 95 -21.35 -8.75 -7.68
C LEU A 95 -22.39 -8.63 -8.80
N PHE A 96 -22.00 -8.24 -10.00
CA PHE A 96 -22.92 -8.11 -11.15
C PHE A 96 -23.46 -9.44 -11.65
N VAL A 97 -22.78 -10.55 -11.37
CA VAL A 97 -23.30 -11.90 -11.69
C VAL A 97 -24.35 -12.36 -10.67
N ARG A 98 -24.31 -11.87 -9.43
CA ARG A 98 -25.11 -12.36 -8.31
C ARG A 98 -26.25 -11.44 -7.88
N TYR A 99 -26.09 -10.14 -8.10
CA TYR A 99 -26.93 -9.09 -7.52
C TYR A 99 -27.29 -8.02 -8.54
N GLU A 100 -28.39 -7.32 -8.30
CA GLU A 100 -28.91 -6.26 -9.18
C GLU A 100 -28.35 -4.89 -8.77
N TYR A 101 -27.63 -4.24 -9.69
CA TYR A 101 -27.16 -2.87 -9.50
C TYR A 101 -28.21 -1.85 -9.97
N PRO A 102 -28.46 -0.73 -9.28
CA PRO A 102 -27.93 -0.33 -7.97
C PRO A 102 -28.82 -0.77 -6.79
N LYS A 103 -29.80 -1.63 -7.02
CA LYS A 103 -30.82 -2.02 -6.05
C LYS A 103 -30.25 -2.78 -4.85
N ASP A 104 -29.38 -3.75 -5.11
CA ASP A 104 -28.83 -4.62 -4.07
C ASP A 104 -27.49 -4.12 -3.54
N PHE A 105 -26.70 -3.46 -4.39
CA PHE A 105 -25.39 -2.90 -4.02
C PHE A 105 -25.03 -1.70 -4.87
N ALA A 106 -24.20 -0.80 -4.31
CA ALA A 106 -23.51 0.26 -5.04
C ALA A 106 -22.14 0.53 -4.41
N MET A 107 -21.10 0.69 -5.22
CA MET A 107 -19.82 1.18 -4.74
C MET A 107 -19.91 2.70 -4.64
N VAL A 108 -19.79 3.23 -3.43
CA VAL A 108 -19.97 4.67 -3.15
C VAL A 108 -18.67 5.41 -2.98
N ALA A 109 -17.60 4.73 -2.54
CA ALA A 109 -16.28 5.34 -2.44
C ALA A 109 -15.16 4.30 -2.56
N HIS A 110 -14.00 4.77 -3.04
CA HIS A 110 -12.75 4.01 -3.07
C HIS A 110 -11.64 4.95 -2.64
N ILE A 111 -11.16 4.81 -1.42
CA ILE A 111 -10.23 5.72 -0.77
C ILE A 111 -8.99 4.94 -0.36
N HIS A 112 -7.86 5.21 -1.02
CA HIS A 112 -6.59 4.50 -0.82
C HIS A 112 -6.72 2.97 -0.99
N ASP A 113 -6.79 2.25 0.11
CA ASP A 113 -6.90 0.79 0.24
C ASP A 113 -8.26 0.33 0.78
N GLU A 114 -9.21 1.25 0.90
CA GLU A 114 -10.56 1.01 1.41
C GLU A 114 -11.62 1.15 0.31
N MET A 115 -12.52 0.17 0.23
CA MET A 115 -13.70 0.19 -0.63
C MET A 115 -14.95 0.35 0.23
N GLN A 116 -15.73 1.39 -0.02
CA GLN A 116 -17.02 1.62 0.64
C GLN A 116 -18.17 1.25 -0.31
N LEU A 117 -19.01 0.33 0.15
CA LEU A 117 -20.17 -0.15 -0.59
C LEU A 117 -21.44 0.10 0.22
N GLN A 118 -22.47 0.62 -0.44
CA GLN A 118 -23.83 0.55 0.05
C GLN A 118 -24.42 -0.79 -0.39
N VAL A 119 -24.96 -1.55 0.54
CA VAL A 119 -25.38 -2.94 0.29
C VAL A 119 -26.68 -3.20 1.05
N ARG A 120 -27.59 -3.97 0.45
CA ARG A 120 -28.78 -4.45 1.13
C ARG A 120 -28.39 -5.32 2.34
N GLU A 121 -29.08 -5.17 3.47
CA GLU A 121 -28.65 -5.70 4.76
C GLU A 121 -28.50 -7.25 4.74
N ASP A 122 -29.44 -7.96 4.12
CA ASP A 122 -29.48 -9.43 4.08
C ASP A 122 -28.31 -10.07 3.31
N ILE A 123 -27.65 -9.33 2.42
CA ILE A 123 -26.50 -9.80 1.65
C ILE A 123 -25.17 -9.20 2.12
N ALA A 124 -25.16 -8.31 3.11
CA ALA A 124 -23.98 -7.55 3.51
C ALA A 124 -22.79 -8.45 3.89
N HIS A 125 -23.03 -9.53 4.62
CA HIS A 125 -21.98 -10.49 4.96
C HIS A 125 -21.46 -11.28 3.77
N ASP A 126 -22.30 -11.58 2.77
CA ASP A 126 -21.85 -12.26 1.57
C ASP A 126 -20.97 -11.35 0.72
N VAL A 127 -21.39 -10.10 0.53
CA VAL A 127 -20.60 -9.08 -0.17
C VAL A 127 -19.26 -8.83 0.53
N GLY A 128 -19.25 -8.78 1.87
CA GLY A 128 -18.01 -8.65 2.66
C GLY A 128 -17.03 -9.81 2.42
N ARG A 129 -17.52 -11.05 2.41
CA ARG A 129 -16.68 -12.23 2.09
C ARG A 129 -16.16 -12.19 0.66
N LEU A 130 -16.99 -11.80 -0.31
CA LEU A 130 -16.58 -11.64 -1.70
C LEU A 130 -15.51 -10.56 -1.87
N ALA A 131 -15.58 -9.46 -1.10
CA ALA A 131 -14.57 -8.41 -1.11
C ALA A 131 -13.21 -8.92 -0.60
N VAL A 132 -13.20 -9.66 0.49
CA VAL A 132 -11.96 -10.30 1.02
C VAL A 132 -11.38 -11.28 -0.01
N GLU A 133 -12.24 -12.13 -0.61
CA GLU A 133 -11.80 -13.08 -1.64
C GLU A 133 -11.22 -12.37 -2.88
N ALA A 134 -11.82 -11.26 -3.30
CA ALA A 134 -11.34 -10.46 -4.43
C ALA A 134 -9.93 -9.87 -4.16
N VAL A 135 -9.65 -9.45 -2.93
CA VAL A 135 -8.29 -8.99 -2.53
C VAL A 135 -7.29 -10.14 -2.61
N LYS A 136 -7.61 -11.32 -2.10
CA LYS A 136 -6.76 -12.51 -2.18
C LYS A 136 -6.45 -12.89 -3.63
N LYS A 137 -7.48 -12.98 -4.46
CA LYS A 137 -7.36 -13.27 -5.91
C LYS A 137 -6.57 -12.20 -6.67
N ALA A 138 -6.66 -10.94 -6.27
CA ALA A 138 -5.84 -9.89 -6.87
C ALA A 138 -4.35 -10.14 -6.63
N GLY A 139 -3.95 -10.54 -5.42
CA GLY A 139 -2.58 -10.93 -5.12
C GLY A 139 -2.10 -12.13 -5.93
N GLU A 140 -2.94 -13.17 -6.02
CA GLU A 140 -2.66 -14.38 -6.80
C GLU A 140 -2.48 -14.07 -8.29
N SER A 141 -3.32 -13.18 -8.86
CA SER A 141 -3.26 -12.80 -10.27
C SER A 141 -1.95 -12.11 -10.69
N PHE A 142 -1.22 -11.57 -9.72
CA PHE A 142 0.12 -10.99 -9.90
C PHE A 142 1.24 -11.89 -9.38
N GLU A 143 0.94 -13.14 -9.03
CA GLU A 143 1.91 -14.12 -8.53
C GLU A 143 2.73 -13.59 -7.33
N LEU A 144 2.07 -12.85 -6.43
CA LEU A 144 2.74 -12.33 -5.25
C LEU A 144 3.16 -13.47 -4.32
N ARG A 145 4.41 -13.45 -3.89
CA ARG A 145 4.93 -14.42 -2.91
C ARG A 145 4.41 -14.21 -1.49
N CYS A 146 3.92 -13.01 -1.21
CA CYS A 146 3.25 -12.68 0.05
C CYS A 146 1.74 -12.73 -0.21
N PRO A 147 0.97 -13.59 0.50
CA PRO A 147 -0.47 -13.62 0.36
C PRO A 147 -1.07 -12.28 0.81
N LEU A 148 -2.08 -11.82 0.08
CA LEU A 148 -2.88 -10.67 0.50
C LEU A 148 -4.05 -11.14 1.35
N ASP A 149 -4.47 -10.28 2.26
CA ASP A 149 -5.69 -10.46 3.05
C ASP A 149 -6.38 -9.10 3.25
N ALA A 150 -7.63 -9.14 3.69
CA ALA A 150 -8.42 -7.96 3.99
C ALA A 150 -9.42 -8.28 5.11
N GLU A 151 -9.98 -7.25 5.70
CA GLU A 151 -11.07 -7.32 6.65
C GLU A 151 -12.26 -6.52 6.11
N TYR A 152 -13.47 -6.86 6.53
CA TYR A 152 -14.65 -6.06 6.27
C TYR A 152 -15.40 -5.74 7.55
N LYS A 153 -16.02 -4.58 7.58
CA LYS A 153 -16.91 -4.14 8.64
C LYS A 153 -18.28 -3.82 8.06
N ILE A 154 -19.33 -4.03 8.83
CA ILE A 154 -20.70 -3.68 8.47
C ILE A 154 -21.18 -2.64 9.48
N GLY A 155 -21.81 -1.58 9.00
CA GLY A 155 -22.38 -0.51 9.80
C GLY A 155 -23.40 0.27 9.00
N ASN A 156 -24.16 1.11 9.68
CA ASN A 156 -25.22 1.94 9.07
C ASN A 156 -24.67 3.20 8.40
N ASN A 157 -23.43 3.53 8.65
CA ASN A 157 -22.75 4.71 8.10
C ASN A 157 -21.23 4.50 8.07
N TRP A 158 -20.52 5.38 7.36
CA TRP A 158 -19.07 5.29 7.21
C TRP A 158 -18.30 5.38 8.54
N ALA A 159 -18.78 6.17 9.51
CA ALA A 159 -18.09 6.31 10.80
C ALA A 159 -18.07 4.99 11.60
N GLU A 160 -19.00 4.08 11.35
CA GLU A 160 -19.04 2.76 11.99
C GLU A 160 -18.11 1.74 11.28
N THR A 161 -17.77 1.98 10.04
CA THR A 161 -16.99 1.06 9.20
C THR A 161 -15.54 1.47 8.99
N HIS A 162 -15.18 2.70 9.36
CA HIS A 162 -13.84 3.26 9.18
C HIS A 162 -12.92 3.08 10.39
#